data_32da0005998af04e16ac75d0ab9673ba
#
_entry.id   32da0005998af04e16ac75d0ab9673ba
#
_cell.length_a   1.000
_cell.length_b   1.000
_cell.length_c   1.000
_cell.angle_alpha   90.00
_cell.angle_beta   90.00
_cell.angle_gamma   90.00
#
_symmetry.space_group_name_H-M   'P 1'
#
loop_
_entity.id
_entity.type
_entity.pdbx_description
1 polymer ?
#
loop_
_entity_poly.entity_id
_entity_poly.type
_entity_poly.pdbx_seq_one_letter_code
_entity_poly.pdbx_strand_id
1 'polypeptide(L)'
;TSITNKQSVNTPVTMKTSAGKYISIHEAALIDFPGMSLLVDTLNYTFKSHLAEDAIHPNVKATIQVPFKTPWRTVQITESAGALITSNLILNLNEPNKLQDVSWIKPTKYMGIWWEMHIGKSAWDLKSGKHGATTGNAKSYIDFCSANAIPALLIEGWNTGWEGCGNENKEGIFDFQTPYADFDLNEVVRYGKERGVEIIGHHETSAAVSTYEKYMDQAYQLYQALGVNAVKTGYVGRIPDHRHYNQYMV
;
A
#
# COMPACT_ATOMS: atom_id res chain seq x y z
N THR A 1 14.53 -12.06 -16.15
CA THR A 1 13.20 -12.69 -16.05
C THR A 1 12.62 -12.74 -17.45
N SER A 2 12.27 -13.93 -17.96
CA SER A 2 11.59 -14.09 -19.23
C SER A 2 10.12 -13.77 -19.05
N ILE A 3 9.58 -12.88 -19.88
CA ILE A 3 8.15 -12.58 -19.92
C ILE A 3 7.53 -13.52 -20.95
N THR A 4 6.47 -14.21 -20.58
CA THR A 4 5.73 -15.10 -21.49
C THR A 4 4.72 -14.31 -22.34
N ASN A 5 4.35 -14.86 -23.48
CA ASN A 5 3.37 -14.23 -24.36
C ASN A 5 2.02 -14.04 -23.65
N LYS A 6 1.36 -12.90 -23.88
CA LYS A 6 0.10 -12.48 -23.27
C LYS A 6 0.15 -12.29 -21.75
N GLN A 7 1.33 -12.25 -21.16
CA GLN A 7 1.47 -11.88 -19.75
C GLN A 7 1.23 -10.37 -19.57
N SER A 8 0.53 -10.01 -18.51
CA SER A 8 0.39 -8.61 -18.08
C SER A 8 1.57 -8.22 -17.18
N VAL A 9 2.12 -7.04 -17.40
CA VAL A 9 3.12 -6.42 -16.52
C VAL A 9 2.62 -5.06 -16.05
N ASN A 10 2.88 -4.75 -14.79
CA ASN A 10 2.51 -3.45 -14.23
C ASN A 10 3.53 -2.37 -14.62
N THR A 11 3.10 -1.12 -14.63
CA THR A 11 3.97 0.04 -14.69
C THR A 11 4.41 0.46 -13.28
N PRO A 12 5.62 1.01 -13.09
CA PRO A 12 6.65 1.20 -14.11
C PRO A 12 7.29 -0.14 -14.54
N VAL A 13 7.52 -0.29 -15.83
CA VAL A 13 8.29 -1.43 -16.36
C VAL A 13 9.60 -0.94 -16.96
N THR A 14 10.69 -1.57 -16.57
CA THR A 14 12.03 -1.24 -17.07
C THR A 14 12.57 -2.37 -17.91
N MET A 15 13.13 -2.04 -19.06
CA MET A 15 13.66 -2.97 -20.03
C MET A 15 15.06 -2.56 -20.48
N LYS A 16 15.84 -3.52 -20.93
CA LYS A 16 17.11 -3.31 -21.65
C LYS A 16 16.98 -3.86 -23.05
N THR A 17 17.30 -3.05 -24.06
CA THR A 17 17.32 -3.49 -25.45
C THR A 17 18.61 -4.23 -25.79
N SER A 18 18.61 -4.99 -26.89
CA SER A 18 19.83 -5.62 -27.43
C SER A 18 20.91 -4.60 -27.81
N ALA A 19 20.49 -3.37 -28.17
CA ALA A 19 21.40 -2.25 -28.46
C ALA A 19 21.94 -1.56 -27.20
N GLY A 20 21.67 -2.09 -26.00
CA GLY A 20 22.19 -1.56 -24.73
C GLY A 20 21.42 -0.39 -24.13
N LYS A 21 20.37 0.11 -24.78
CA LYS A 21 19.52 1.18 -24.22
C LYS A 21 18.62 0.65 -23.11
N TYR A 22 18.32 1.53 -22.15
CA TYR A 22 17.35 1.26 -21.10
C TYR A 22 16.07 2.06 -21.35
N ILE A 23 14.94 1.39 -21.21
CA ILE A 23 13.62 1.98 -21.46
C ILE A 23 12.77 1.78 -20.21
N SER A 24 12.08 2.83 -19.77
CA SER A 24 11.05 2.74 -18.74
C SER A 24 9.73 3.26 -19.29
N ILE A 25 8.66 2.47 -19.12
CA ILE A 25 7.29 2.89 -19.42
C ILE A 25 6.59 3.12 -18.08
N HIS A 26 6.05 4.30 -17.89
CA HIS A 26 5.45 4.74 -16.64
C HIS A 26 4.24 5.65 -16.86
N GLU A 27 3.57 6.00 -15.78
CA GLU A 27 2.48 6.95 -15.71
C GLU A 27 2.84 8.11 -14.77
N ALA A 28 2.28 9.28 -15.02
CA ALA A 28 2.35 10.42 -14.12
C ALA A 28 1.00 11.13 -14.03
N ALA A 29 0.75 11.87 -12.97
CA ALA A 29 -0.52 12.49 -12.65
C ALA A 29 -1.70 11.48 -12.71
N LEU A 30 -1.48 10.29 -12.13
CA LEU A 30 -2.49 9.25 -12.02
C LEU A 30 -3.42 9.59 -10.85
N ILE A 31 -4.42 10.43 -11.13
CA ILE A 31 -5.38 10.93 -10.16
C ILE A 31 -6.78 10.59 -10.67
N ASP A 32 -7.56 9.91 -9.83
CA ASP A 32 -8.94 9.52 -10.12
C ASP A 32 -9.11 8.89 -11.52
N PHE A 33 -8.23 7.95 -11.85
CA PHE A 33 -8.21 7.27 -13.13
C PHE A 33 -7.59 5.87 -12.99
N PRO A 34 -8.09 4.86 -13.73
CA PRO A 34 -7.56 3.51 -13.65
C PRO A 34 -6.10 3.44 -14.13
N GLY A 35 -5.28 2.76 -13.36
CA GLY A 35 -3.89 2.54 -13.70
C GLY A 35 -3.71 1.64 -14.91
N MET A 36 -2.58 1.82 -15.57
CA MET A 36 -2.21 1.08 -16.75
C MET A 36 -1.36 -0.15 -16.39
N SER A 37 -1.72 -1.28 -16.95
CA SER A 37 -0.83 -2.42 -17.16
C SER A 37 -0.52 -2.58 -18.65
N LEU A 38 0.48 -3.39 -18.97
CA LEU A 38 0.88 -3.65 -20.35
C LEU A 38 0.73 -5.14 -20.64
N LEU A 39 -0.07 -5.47 -21.65
CA LEU A 39 -0.13 -6.82 -22.21
C LEU A 39 1.06 -7.00 -23.14
N VAL A 40 1.82 -8.06 -22.93
CA VAL A 40 3.02 -8.34 -23.69
C VAL A 40 2.72 -9.31 -24.82
N ASP A 41 3.04 -8.92 -26.06
CA ASP A 41 3.05 -9.81 -27.22
C ASP A 41 4.51 -10.10 -27.61
N THR A 42 5.01 -11.26 -27.21
CA THR A 42 6.39 -11.66 -27.48
C THR A 42 6.60 -12.12 -28.93
N LEU A 43 5.52 -12.43 -29.66
CA LEU A 43 5.61 -12.84 -31.07
C LEU A 43 5.79 -11.64 -31.99
N ASN A 44 5.09 -10.55 -31.70
CA ASN A 44 5.14 -9.32 -32.48
C ASN A 44 6.03 -8.24 -31.83
N TYR A 45 6.65 -8.52 -30.68
CA TYR A 45 7.49 -7.58 -29.91
C TYR A 45 6.76 -6.28 -29.58
N THR A 46 5.49 -6.37 -29.17
CA THR A 46 4.68 -5.19 -28.87
C THR A 46 4.14 -5.22 -27.45
N PHE A 47 3.87 -4.02 -26.93
CA PHE A 47 3.10 -3.80 -25.71
C PHE A 47 1.76 -3.15 -26.06
N LYS A 48 0.69 -3.68 -25.50
CA LYS A 48 -0.63 -3.08 -25.58
C LYS A 48 -1.03 -2.57 -24.21
N SER A 49 -1.38 -1.29 -24.10
CA SER A 49 -1.90 -0.74 -22.86
C SER A 49 -3.23 -1.40 -22.50
N HIS A 50 -3.39 -1.68 -21.23
CA HIS A 50 -4.59 -2.24 -20.65
C HIS A 50 -4.91 -1.48 -19.38
N LEU A 51 -6.09 -0.88 -19.30
CA LEU A 51 -6.62 -0.23 -18.11
C LEU A 51 -7.51 -1.20 -17.35
N ALA A 52 -7.46 -1.15 -16.02
CA ALA A 52 -8.43 -1.85 -15.20
C ALA A 52 -9.86 -1.43 -15.56
N GLU A 53 -10.77 -2.38 -15.51
CA GLU A 53 -12.18 -2.12 -15.76
C GLU A 53 -12.87 -1.66 -14.49
N ASP A 54 -13.93 -0.88 -14.64
CA ASP A 54 -14.86 -0.58 -13.56
C ASP A 54 -15.50 -1.88 -13.05
N ALA A 55 -15.53 -2.07 -11.74
CA ALA A 55 -16.06 -3.29 -11.12
C ALA A 55 -17.58 -3.44 -11.31
N ILE A 56 -18.29 -2.31 -11.48
CA ILE A 56 -19.75 -2.27 -11.56
C ILE A 56 -20.23 -2.27 -13.03
N HIS A 57 -19.44 -1.64 -13.92
CA HIS A 57 -19.79 -1.44 -15.32
C HIS A 57 -18.79 -2.17 -16.23
N PRO A 58 -19.00 -3.44 -16.59
CA PRO A 58 -18.11 -4.18 -17.49
C PRO A 58 -17.86 -3.42 -18.80
N ASN A 59 -16.61 -3.45 -19.28
CA ASN A 59 -16.10 -2.73 -20.45
C ASN A 59 -15.96 -1.20 -20.29
N VAL A 60 -16.39 -0.60 -19.20
CA VAL A 60 -16.07 0.78 -18.85
C VAL A 60 -14.71 0.81 -18.16
N LYS A 61 -13.81 1.72 -18.57
CA LYS A 61 -12.48 1.87 -17.96
C LYS A 61 -12.47 3.00 -16.94
N ALA A 62 -13.20 4.08 -17.24
CA ALA A 62 -13.38 5.20 -16.33
C ALA A 62 -14.70 5.89 -16.63
N THR A 63 -15.35 6.40 -15.59
CA THR A 63 -16.44 7.37 -15.68
C THR A 63 -15.86 8.71 -15.29
N ILE A 64 -15.90 9.68 -16.19
CA ILE A 64 -15.28 11.00 -15.99
C ILE A 64 -16.31 12.13 -16.13
N GLN A 65 -16.06 13.21 -15.42
CA GLN A 65 -16.80 14.46 -15.58
C GLN A 65 -15.95 15.47 -16.33
N VAL A 66 -16.46 16.01 -17.42
CA VAL A 66 -15.72 16.98 -18.23
C VAL A 66 -15.87 18.41 -17.68
N PRO A 67 -14.82 19.26 -17.77
CA PRO A 67 -13.52 19.01 -18.41
C PRO A 67 -12.62 18.10 -17.55
N PHE A 68 -11.90 17.17 -18.19
CA PHE A 68 -11.04 16.18 -17.52
C PHE A 68 -9.68 16.06 -18.22
N LYS A 69 -8.63 15.77 -17.45
CA LYS A 69 -7.28 15.44 -17.96
C LYS A 69 -6.96 13.99 -17.63
N THR A 70 -6.61 13.20 -18.63
CA THR A 70 -6.10 11.84 -18.40
C THR A 70 -4.68 11.88 -17.83
N PRO A 71 -4.24 10.83 -17.13
CA PRO A 71 -2.84 10.69 -16.75
C PRO A 71 -1.89 10.74 -17.94
N TRP A 72 -0.66 11.15 -17.70
CA TRP A 72 0.42 11.05 -18.66
C TRP A 72 0.87 9.61 -18.84
N ARG A 73 1.19 9.24 -20.07
CA ARG A 73 1.87 7.99 -20.40
C ARG A 73 3.26 8.34 -20.90
N THR A 74 4.30 7.86 -20.20
CA THR A 74 5.68 8.23 -20.45
C THR A 74 6.49 7.05 -20.94
N VAL A 75 7.41 7.32 -21.88
CA VAL A 75 8.44 6.39 -22.31
C VAL A 75 9.77 7.11 -22.17
N GLN A 76 10.60 6.66 -21.23
CA GLN A 76 11.96 7.18 -21.04
C GLN A 76 12.96 6.25 -21.71
N ILE A 77 13.88 6.78 -22.48
CA ILE A 77 14.94 6.02 -23.17
C ILE A 77 16.28 6.63 -22.78
N THR A 78 17.17 5.81 -22.21
CA THR A 78 18.45 6.28 -21.68
C THR A 78 19.59 5.33 -22.01
N GLU A 79 20.83 5.82 -21.88
CA GLU A 79 22.05 5.05 -22.11
C GLU A 79 22.40 4.15 -20.91
N SER A 80 21.89 4.46 -19.71
CA SER A 80 22.20 3.71 -18.50
C SER A 80 20.98 3.56 -17.59
N ALA A 81 20.93 2.50 -16.81
CA ALA A 81 19.85 2.29 -15.83
C ALA A 81 19.78 3.41 -14.78
N GLY A 82 20.94 3.93 -14.36
CA GLY A 82 21.02 5.03 -13.39
C GLY A 82 20.35 6.30 -13.87
N ALA A 83 20.39 6.60 -15.17
CA ALA A 83 19.75 7.77 -15.73
C ALA A 83 18.20 7.73 -15.65
N LEU A 84 17.60 6.54 -15.57
CA LEU A 84 16.17 6.40 -15.30
C LEU A 84 15.81 6.84 -13.88
N ILE A 85 16.64 6.48 -12.89
CA ILE A 85 16.42 6.79 -11.47
C ILE A 85 16.58 8.29 -11.21
N THR A 86 17.55 8.93 -11.87
CA THR A 86 17.83 10.36 -11.70
C THR A 86 16.95 11.27 -12.56
N SER A 87 16.06 10.71 -13.36
CA SER A 87 15.15 11.49 -14.21
C SER A 87 14.04 12.15 -13.38
N ASN A 88 13.87 13.45 -13.55
CA ASN A 88 12.78 14.21 -12.94
C ASN A 88 11.50 14.24 -13.80
N LEU A 89 11.43 13.48 -14.91
CA LEU A 89 10.31 13.53 -15.82
C LEU A 89 8.97 13.27 -15.13
N ILE A 90 8.89 12.20 -14.35
CA ILE A 90 7.65 11.83 -13.66
C ILE A 90 7.26 12.90 -12.64
N LEU A 91 8.22 13.44 -11.88
CA LEU A 91 7.96 14.50 -10.91
C LEU A 91 7.46 15.78 -11.59
N ASN A 92 8.04 16.14 -12.73
CA ASN A 92 7.67 17.35 -13.48
C ASN A 92 6.29 17.26 -14.15
N LEU A 93 5.78 16.05 -14.36
CA LEU A 93 4.46 15.81 -14.97
C LEU A 93 3.34 15.67 -13.94
N ASN A 94 3.67 15.60 -12.66
CA ASN A 94 2.69 15.64 -11.58
C ASN A 94 2.36 17.08 -11.19
N GLU A 95 1.19 17.27 -10.58
CA GLU A 95 0.82 18.56 -10.00
C GLU A 95 1.79 18.91 -8.84
N PRO A 96 1.98 20.21 -8.56
CA PRO A 96 2.79 20.65 -7.45
C PRO A 96 2.31 20.06 -6.11
N ASN A 97 3.26 19.87 -5.18
CA ASN A 97 2.94 19.45 -3.83
C ASN A 97 1.91 20.40 -3.18
N LYS A 98 0.83 19.83 -2.64
CA LYS A 98 -0.23 20.57 -1.95
C LYS A 98 0.02 20.68 -0.44
N LEU A 99 0.94 19.89 0.11
CA LEU A 99 1.33 19.98 1.51
C LEU A 99 2.29 21.16 1.69
N GLN A 100 2.04 22.01 2.68
CA GLN A 100 2.90 23.17 2.95
C GLN A 100 4.21 22.74 3.60
N ASP A 101 4.13 22.12 4.77
CA ASP A 101 5.28 21.59 5.50
C ASP A 101 5.35 20.08 5.35
N VAL A 102 6.46 19.58 4.84
CA VAL A 102 6.76 18.15 4.68
C VAL A 102 7.95 17.69 5.52
N SER A 103 8.44 18.54 6.42
CA SER A 103 9.62 18.26 7.26
C SER A 103 9.43 17.07 8.21
N TRP A 104 8.18 16.73 8.50
CA TRP A 104 7.80 15.57 9.31
C TRP A 104 7.93 14.23 8.57
N ILE A 105 7.99 14.23 7.23
CA ILE A 105 8.19 13.02 6.42
C ILE A 105 9.67 12.64 6.47
N LYS A 106 9.99 11.55 7.16
CA LYS A 106 11.38 11.08 7.31
C LYS A 106 11.48 9.62 6.92
N PRO A 107 12.52 9.23 6.15
CA PRO A 107 12.86 7.83 5.96
C PRO A 107 13.06 7.16 7.31
N THR A 108 12.36 6.07 7.57
CA THR A 108 12.33 5.44 8.89
C THR A 108 12.58 3.94 8.78
N LYS A 109 13.40 3.40 9.69
CA LYS A 109 13.49 1.98 9.95
C LYS A 109 12.37 1.61 10.91
N TYR A 110 11.75 0.47 10.73
CA TYR A 110 10.74 0.00 11.67
C TYR A 110 10.80 -1.51 11.86
N MET A 111 10.26 -1.95 12.97
CA MET A 111 10.01 -3.34 13.26
C MET A 111 8.53 -3.65 13.11
N GLY A 112 8.15 -4.91 12.88
CA GLY A 112 6.75 -5.30 12.72
C GLY A 112 6.37 -6.50 13.57
N ILE A 113 5.24 -6.44 14.25
CA ILE A 113 4.59 -7.62 14.84
C ILE A 113 3.82 -8.32 13.72
N TRP A 114 4.51 -9.14 12.98
CA TRP A 114 4.04 -9.71 11.73
C TRP A 114 4.72 -11.04 11.43
N TRP A 115 6.05 -11.08 11.61
CA TRP A 115 6.83 -12.25 11.25
C TRP A 115 6.50 -13.46 12.13
N GLU A 116 6.25 -13.25 13.42
CA GLU A 116 5.90 -14.34 14.34
C GLU A 116 4.57 -15.01 13.98
N MET A 117 3.62 -14.29 13.37
CA MET A 117 2.40 -14.87 12.83
C MET A 117 2.68 -15.73 11.61
N HIS A 118 3.55 -15.27 10.70
CA HIS A 118 3.93 -16.02 9.51
C HIS A 118 4.64 -17.33 9.80
N ILE A 119 5.48 -17.36 10.82
CA ILE A 119 6.15 -18.59 11.23
C ILE A 119 5.32 -19.44 12.22
N GLY A 120 4.08 -19.05 12.48
CA GLY A 120 3.14 -19.79 13.34
C GLY A 120 3.45 -19.75 14.83
N LYS A 121 4.33 -18.87 15.28
CA LYS A 121 4.63 -18.66 16.70
C LYS A 121 3.45 -18.03 17.41
N SER A 122 2.80 -17.08 16.79
CA SER A 122 1.56 -16.45 17.23
C SER A 122 0.51 -16.42 16.10
N ALA A 123 -0.66 -15.90 16.36
CA ALA A 123 -1.75 -15.77 15.41
C ALA A 123 -2.23 -14.32 15.30
N TRP A 124 -3.00 -14.05 14.25
CA TRP A 124 -3.54 -12.73 13.92
C TRP A 124 -4.75 -12.34 14.77
N ASP A 125 -5.41 -13.32 15.37
CA ASP A 125 -6.70 -13.18 16.03
C ASP A 125 -6.68 -13.66 17.49
N LEU A 126 -7.61 -13.12 18.28
CA LEU A 126 -7.75 -13.45 19.69
C LEU A 126 -8.31 -14.86 19.90
N LYS A 127 -9.20 -15.33 19.02
CA LYS A 127 -9.88 -16.63 19.14
C LYS A 127 -8.91 -17.82 19.09
N SER A 128 -7.78 -17.63 18.43
CA SER A 128 -6.72 -18.65 18.34
C SER A 128 -6.09 -19.05 19.69
N GLY A 129 -6.27 -18.20 20.73
CA GLY A 129 -5.63 -18.37 22.04
C GLY A 129 -4.12 -18.09 22.09
N LYS A 130 -3.54 -17.60 20.97
CA LYS A 130 -2.13 -17.22 20.87
C LYS A 130 -1.93 -15.93 20.06
N HIS A 131 -2.80 -14.97 20.30
CA HIS A 131 -2.79 -13.68 19.63
C HIS A 131 -1.44 -12.97 19.76
N GLY A 132 -0.87 -12.50 18.64
CA GLY A 132 0.44 -11.86 18.62
C GLY A 132 0.40 -10.37 18.93
N ALA A 133 -0.64 -9.68 18.47
CA ALA A 133 -0.78 -8.23 18.65
C ALA A 133 -1.45 -7.88 19.98
N THR A 134 -0.89 -8.37 21.09
CA THR A 134 -1.34 -8.01 22.44
C THR A 134 -0.62 -6.75 22.93
N THR A 135 -1.22 -6.01 23.88
CA THR A 135 -0.57 -4.85 24.55
C THR A 135 0.79 -5.24 25.14
N GLY A 136 0.87 -6.41 25.80
CA GLY A 136 2.11 -6.88 26.41
C GLY A 136 3.21 -7.16 25.40
N ASN A 137 2.88 -7.86 24.30
CA ASN A 137 3.82 -8.14 23.24
C ASN A 137 4.28 -6.87 22.52
N ALA A 138 3.35 -5.97 22.22
CA ALA A 138 3.66 -4.67 21.63
C ALA A 138 4.67 -3.87 22.48
N LYS A 139 4.48 -3.82 23.80
CA LYS A 139 5.43 -3.17 24.72
C LYS A 139 6.82 -3.84 24.68
N SER A 140 6.89 -5.16 24.60
CA SER A 140 8.18 -5.87 24.48
C SER A 140 8.91 -5.51 23.18
N TYR A 141 8.18 -5.38 22.07
CA TYR A 141 8.75 -4.89 20.81
C TYR A 141 9.19 -3.43 20.88
N ILE A 142 8.42 -2.57 21.55
CA ILE A 142 8.78 -1.16 21.78
C ILE A 142 10.08 -1.07 22.59
N ASP A 143 10.21 -1.86 23.67
CA ASP A 143 11.44 -1.89 24.48
C ASP A 143 12.64 -2.34 23.64
N PHE A 144 12.47 -3.37 22.81
CA PHE A 144 13.51 -3.81 21.89
C PHE A 144 13.88 -2.71 20.87
N CYS A 145 12.88 -2.06 20.26
CA CYS A 145 13.09 -0.98 19.31
C CYS A 145 13.87 0.18 19.95
N SER A 146 13.47 0.59 21.14
CA SER A 146 14.14 1.66 21.91
C SER A 146 15.59 1.30 22.22
N ALA A 147 15.85 0.08 22.70
CA ALA A 147 17.20 -0.39 23.04
C ALA A 147 18.13 -0.51 21.82
N ASN A 148 17.57 -0.68 20.61
CA ASN A 148 18.34 -0.89 19.39
C ASN A 148 18.28 0.27 18.38
N ALA A 149 17.84 1.44 18.81
CA ALA A 149 17.71 2.64 17.97
C ALA A 149 16.88 2.38 16.70
N ILE A 150 15.78 1.64 16.83
CA ILE A 150 14.77 1.44 15.80
C ILE A 150 13.62 2.40 16.11
N PRO A 151 13.41 3.45 15.32
CA PRO A 151 12.53 4.55 15.72
C PRO A 151 11.04 4.26 15.58
N ALA A 152 10.63 3.14 14.98
CA ALA A 152 9.20 2.87 14.79
C ALA A 152 8.84 1.38 14.88
N LEU A 153 7.58 1.12 15.25
CA LEU A 153 6.96 -0.21 15.31
C LEU A 153 5.65 -0.23 14.55
N LEU A 154 5.54 -1.13 13.58
CA LEU A 154 4.30 -1.47 12.89
C LEU A 154 3.59 -2.60 13.64
N ILE A 155 2.30 -2.45 13.91
CA ILE A 155 1.50 -3.46 14.59
C ILE A 155 0.36 -3.90 13.69
N GLU A 156 0.47 -5.10 13.15
CA GLU A 156 -0.59 -5.77 12.39
C GLU A 156 -1.37 -6.71 13.31
N GLY A 157 -2.65 -6.93 13.07
CA GLY A 157 -3.47 -7.84 13.89
C GLY A 157 -4.09 -7.21 15.15
N TRP A 158 -3.96 -5.91 15.33
CA TRP A 158 -4.41 -5.22 16.55
C TRP A 158 -5.93 -5.06 16.68
N ASN A 159 -6.64 -4.92 15.55
CA ASN A 159 -8.08 -4.67 15.48
C ASN A 159 -8.86 -5.95 15.16
N THR A 160 -10.14 -5.98 15.54
CA THR A 160 -11.05 -7.09 15.30
C THR A 160 -11.28 -7.37 13.81
N GLY A 161 -11.56 -8.62 13.46
CA GLY A 161 -11.92 -9.06 12.10
C GLY A 161 -10.98 -10.10 11.48
N TRP A 162 -9.82 -10.35 12.07
CA TRP A 162 -8.83 -11.26 11.49
C TRP A 162 -9.28 -12.72 11.44
N GLU A 163 -10.23 -13.14 12.28
CA GLU A 163 -10.85 -14.48 12.21
C GLU A 163 -11.56 -14.73 10.86
N GLY A 164 -12.03 -13.65 10.26
CA GLY A 164 -12.67 -13.67 8.95
C GLY A 164 -11.74 -13.37 7.80
N CYS A 165 -10.54 -12.84 8.06
CA CYS A 165 -9.61 -12.44 7.03
C CYS A 165 -9.11 -13.62 6.21
N GLY A 166 -9.00 -13.44 4.92
CA GLY A 166 -8.52 -14.43 3.96
C GLY A 166 -8.11 -13.80 2.65
N ASN A 167 -7.75 -14.64 1.68
CA ASN A 167 -7.32 -14.19 0.36
C ASN A 167 -8.48 -13.79 -0.58
N GLU A 168 -9.70 -13.90 -0.11
CA GLU A 168 -10.92 -13.56 -0.84
C GLU A 168 -11.45 -12.20 -0.39
N ASN A 169 -12.13 -11.51 -1.30
CA ASN A 169 -12.86 -10.28 -0.96
C ASN A 169 -13.94 -10.60 0.07
N LYS A 170 -13.81 -10.03 1.27
CA LYS A 170 -14.77 -10.19 2.36
C LYS A 170 -15.18 -8.84 2.91
N GLU A 171 -16.29 -8.33 2.38
CA GLU A 171 -16.86 -7.07 2.83
C GLU A 171 -17.29 -7.12 4.31
N GLY A 172 -17.13 -6.01 5.02
CA GLY A 172 -17.64 -5.81 6.36
C GLY A 172 -16.90 -6.53 7.49
N ILE A 173 -15.70 -7.11 7.23
CA ILE A 173 -14.92 -7.79 8.27
C ILE A 173 -14.26 -6.80 9.22
N PHE A 174 -13.64 -5.75 8.67
CA PHE A 174 -12.90 -4.75 9.43
C PHE A 174 -13.68 -3.44 9.54
N ASP A 175 -13.63 -2.83 10.71
CA ASP A 175 -14.07 -1.44 10.94
C ASP A 175 -12.90 -0.46 11.12
N PHE A 176 -11.68 -0.99 11.19
CA PHE A 176 -10.42 -0.26 11.33
C PHE A 176 -10.29 0.59 12.60
N GLN A 177 -11.14 0.40 13.57
CA GLN A 177 -11.22 1.22 14.78
C GLN A 177 -11.28 0.40 16.06
N THR A 178 -11.89 -0.78 16.05
CA THR A 178 -12.14 -1.58 17.24
C THR A 178 -10.98 -2.51 17.54
N PRO A 179 -10.18 -2.27 18.60
CA PRO A 179 -9.11 -3.17 18.98
C PRO A 179 -9.66 -4.49 19.54
N TYR A 180 -8.85 -5.54 19.52
CA TYR A 180 -9.12 -6.72 20.32
C TYR A 180 -9.09 -6.40 21.82
N ALA A 181 -9.77 -7.20 22.63
CA ALA A 181 -9.91 -6.96 24.08
C ALA A 181 -8.57 -7.01 24.84
N ASP A 182 -7.55 -7.66 24.29
CA ASP A 182 -6.19 -7.77 24.82
C ASP A 182 -5.22 -6.74 24.26
N PHE A 183 -5.71 -5.78 23.44
CA PHE A 183 -4.91 -4.71 22.85
C PHE A 183 -5.47 -3.32 23.22
N ASP A 184 -4.69 -2.56 23.97
CA ASP A 184 -4.97 -1.16 24.29
C ASP A 184 -4.13 -0.24 23.39
N LEU A 185 -4.76 0.29 22.34
CA LEU A 185 -4.10 1.16 21.35
C LEU A 185 -3.58 2.46 22.00
N ASN A 186 -4.37 3.06 22.92
CA ASN A 186 -3.96 4.29 23.61
C ASN A 186 -2.70 4.07 24.44
N GLU A 187 -2.70 2.99 25.22
CA GLU A 187 -1.57 2.63 26.07
C GLU A 187 -0.31 2.30 25.25
N VAL A 188 -0.46 1.59 24.13
CA VAL A 188 0.67 1.22 23.25
C VAL A 188 1.28 2.48 22.61
N VAL A 189 0.47 3.40 22.10
CA VAL A 189 0.94 4.66 21.53
C VAL A 189 1.63 5.53 22.59
N ARG A 190 1.03 5.67 23.77
CA ARG A 190 1.64 6.39 24.90
C ARG A 190 3.01 5.79 25.28
N TYR A 191 3.05 4.47 25.46
CA TYR A 191 4.26 3.73 25.84
C TYR A 191 5.39 3.86 24.81
N GLY A 192 5.05 3.80 23.51
CA GLY A 192 5.99 4.03 22.42
C GLY A 192 6.58 5.45 22.47
N LYS A 193 5.72 6.46 22.62
CA LYS A 193 6.13 7.85 22.69
C LYS A 193 7.10 8.12 23.87
N GLU A 194 6.85 7.55 25.04
CA GLU A 194 7.73 7.66 26.20
C GLU A 194 9.13 7.06 25.96
N ARG A 195 9.25 6.14 25.03
CA ARG A 195 10.50 5.43 24.67
C ARG A 195 11.12 5.88 23.37
N GLY A 196 10.57 6.92 22.74
CA GLY A 196 11.07 7.44 21.46
C GLY A 196 10.81 6.48 20.29
N VAL A 197 9.77 5.64 20.38
CA VAL A 197 9.36 4.71 19.33
C VAL A 197 7.98 5.12 18.82
N GLU A 198 7.89 5.51 17.55
CA GLU A 198 6.62 5.85 16.89
C GLU A 198 5.83 4.58 16.53
N ILE A 199 4.53 4.65 16.63
CA ILE A 199 3.66 3.56 16.16
C ILE A 199 3.24 3.84 14.73
N ILE A 200 3.42 2.85 13.86
CA ILE A 200 2.87 2.85 12.51
C ILE A 200 1.55 2.09 12.56
N GLY A 201 0.46 2.76 12.21
CA GLY A 201 -0.86 2.16 12.12
C GLY A 201 -0.96 1.15 10.98
N HIS A 202 -1.93 0.25 11.07
CA HIS A 202 -2.19 -0.74 10.04
C HIS A 202 -3.66 -0.83 9.70
N HIS A 203 -3.97 -0.79 8.40
CA HIS A 203 -5.30 -1.05 7.86
C HIS A 203 -5.22 -2.24 6.89
N GLU A 204 -5.63 -3.43 7.36
CA GLU A 204 -5.83 -4.58 6.47
C GLU A 204 -7.21 -4.51 5.82
N THR A 205 -7.28 -4.51 4.50
CA THR A 205 -8.56 -4.35 3.80
C THR A 205 -9.27 -5.67 3.48
N SER A 206 -8.60 -6.81 3.58
CA SER A 206 -9.11 -8.12 3.12
C SER A 206 -9.63 -8.08 1.67
N ALA A 207 -9.01 -7.24 0.83
CA ALA A 207 -9.45 -6.94 -0.53
C ALA A 207 -10.86 -6.31 -0.66
N ALA A 208 -11.46 -5.90 0.44
CA ALA A 208 -12.79 -5.29 0.52
C ALA A 208 -12.69 -3.76 0.51
N VAL A 209 -12.38 -3.19 -0.64
CA VAL A 209 -12.06 -1.77 -0.76
C VAL A 209 -13.28 -0.89 -0.48
N SER A 210 -14.48 -1.33 -0.86
CA SER A 210 -15.72 -0.60 -0.58
C SER A 210 -15.96 -0.46 0.92
N THR A 211 -15.67 -1.49 1.69
CA THR A 211 -15.71 -1.43 3.16
C THR A 211 -14.64 -0.45 3.69
N TYR A 212 -13.42 -0.49 3.13
CA TYR A 212 -12.37 0.41 3.55
C TYR A 212 -12.72 1.88 3.26
N GLU A 213 -13.18 2.21 2.07
CA GLU A 213 -13.64 3.56 1.72
C GLU A 213 -14.71 4.09 2.68
N LYS A 214 -15.65 3.23 3.08
CA LYS A 214 -16.72 3.61 4.01
C LYS A 214 -16.21 4.06 5.39
N TYR A 215 -15.13 3.44 5.88
CA TYR A 215 -14.60 3.69 7.23
C TYR A 215 -13.28 4.47 7.26
N MET A 216 -12.68 4.73 6.10
CA MET A 216 -11.33 5.29 5.97
C MET A 216 -11.15 6.61 6.73
N ASP A 217 -12.07 7.56 6.56
CA ASP A 217 -11.97 8.86 7.22
C ASP A 217 -11.97 8.73 8.74
N GLN A 218 -12.83 7.89 9.29
CA GLN A 218 -12.92 7.65 10.73
C GLN A 218 -11.68 6.91 11.25
N ALA A 219 -11.15 5.97 10.48
CA ALA A 219 -9.94 5.24 10.82
C ALA A 219 -8.71 6.16 10.87
N TYR A 220 -8.58 7.07 9.91
CA TYR A 220 -7.51 8.07 9.93
C TYR A 220 -7.69 9.10 11.04
N GLN A 221 -8.92 9.52 11.34
CA GLN A 221 -9.22 10.41 12.48
C GLN A 221 -8.81 9.79 13.81
N LEU A 222 -9.03 8.49 14.01
CA LEU A 222 -8.55 7.77 15.19
C LEU A 222 -7.03 7.90 15.34
N TYR A 223 -6.27 7.61 14.29
CA TYR A 223 -4.82 7.73 14.33
C TYR A 223 -4.35 9.17 14.52
N GLN A 224 -4.99 10.13 13.86
CA GLN A 224 -4.69 11.54 14.05
C GLN A 224 -4.89 11.98 15.52
N ALA A 225 -5.99 11.58 16.14
CA ALA A 225 -6.27 11.89 17.55
C ALA A 225 -5.22 11.32 18.51
N LEU A 226 -4.62 10.19 18.16
CA LEU A 226 -3.56 9.54 18.93
C LEU A 226 -2.15 10.07 18.62
N GLY A 227 -2.01 10.88 17.57
CA GLY A 227 -0.71 11.36 17.09
C GLY A 227 0.10 10.30 16.36
N VAL A 228 -0.57 9.32 15.75
CA VAL A 228 0.04 8.34 14.85
C VAL A 228 0.14 8.97 13.46
N ASN A 229 1.35 9.13 12.94
CA ASN A 229 1.63 9.91 11.73
C ASN A 229 1.90 9.07 10.48
N ALA A 230 1.96 7.76 10.61
CA ALA A 230 2.20 6.85 9.51
C ALA A 230 1.25 5.66 9.56
N VAL A 231 0.76 5.23 8.40
CA VAL A 231 -0.15 4.10 8.25
C VAL A 231 0.35 3.22 7.12
N LYS A 232 0.41 1.91 7.37
CA LYS A 232 0.54 0.90 6.32
C LYS A 232 -0.85 0.40 5.96
N THR A 233 -1.27 0.64 4.74
CA THR A 233 -2.49 0.05 4.21
C THR A 233 -2.16 -1.28 3.56
N GLY A 234 -2.80 -2.35 4.01
CA GLY A 234 -2.57 -3.71 3.52
C GLY A 234 -3.60 -4.15 2.51
N TYR A 235 -3.22 -5.10 1.77
CA TYR A 235 -3.85 -6.06 0.89
C TYR A 235 -5.15 -5.62 0.21
N VAL A 236 -5.02 -4.98 -0.94
CA VAL A 236 -6.13 -4.51 -1.77
C VAL A 236 -6.55 -5.50 -2.86
N GLY A 237 -6.10 -6.75 -2.77
CA GLY A 237 -6.56 -7.86 -3.59
C GLY A 237 -5.81 -8.11 -4.88
N ARG A 238 -6.07 -9.28 -5.46
CA ARG A 238 -5.46 -9.76 -6.71
C ARG A 238 -6.44 -9.76 -7.89
N ILE A 239 -7.71 -9.53 -7.63
CA ILE A 239 -8.78 -9.60 -8.62
C ILE A 239 -8.72 -8.35 -9.51
N PRO A 240 -8.94 -8.45 -10.82
CA PRO A 240 -8.94 -7.30 -11.74
C PRO A 240 -9.80 -6.14 -11.28
N ASP A 241 -10.94 -6.42 -10.67
CA ASP A 241 -11.90 -5.46 -10.17
C ASP A 241 -11.37 -4.57 -9.05
N HIS A 242 -10.36 -5.06 -8.30
CA HIS A 242 -9.71 -4.32 -7.23
C HIS A 242 -8.48 -3.52 -7.69
N ARG A 243 -8.02 -3.69 -8.93
CA ARG A 243 -6.90 -2.91 -9.48
C ARG A 243 -7.24 -1.44 -9.61
N HIS A 244 -8.49 -1.13 -9.83
CA HIS A 244 -8.99 0.24 -9.86
C HIS A 244 -8.70 0.94 -8.53
N TYR A 245 -9.09 0.31 -7.44
CA TYR A 245 -8.91 0.83 -6.09
C TYR A 245 -7.46 0.87 -5.61
N ASN A 246 -6.61 -0.06 -6.06
CA ASN A 246 -5.17 0.01 -5.79
C ASN A 246 -4.56 1.35 -6.22
N GLN A 247 -5.14 1.98 -7.20
CA GLN A 247 -4.68 3.24 -7.76
C GLN A 247 -5.26 4.46 -7.03
N TYR A 248 -6.40 4.28 -6.37
CA TYR A 248 -6.96 5.32 -5.49
C TYR A 248 -6.23 5.41 -4.15
N MET A 249 -5.71 4.30 -3.69
CA MET A 249 -5.10 4.18 -2.38
C MET A 249 -3.62 4.60 -2.36
N VAL A 250 -2.98 4.66 -3.49
CA VAL A 250 -1.61 5.13 -3.68
C VAL A 250 -1.57 6.60 -4.02
#